data_34c75bb481c596e9891e61b14a2e35a6
#
_entry.id   34c75bb481c596e9891e61b14a2e35a6
#
_cell.length_a   1.000
_cell.length_b   1.000
_cell.length_c   1.000
_cell.angle_alpha   90.00
_cell.angle_beta   90.00
_cell.angle_gamma   90.00
#
_symmetry.space_group_name_H-M   'P 1'
#
loop_
_entity.id
_entity.type
_entity.pdbx_description
1 polymer ?
#
loop_
_entity_poly.entity_id
_entity_poly.type
_entity_poly.pdbx_seq_one_letter_code
_entity_poly.pdbx_strand_id
1 'polypeptide(L)'
;MQTREYESLGNVCLNLEAKPDTIIPYKTTSERTLNLHVFNAHGVAKNTQSPALLLFHGGGWNSGTPKQMYDQADYFAKNGITTISVEYRLYNIDNTPPRVSLMDAKSAFRWVLKNAAQLGVNPELIAAGGASAGGHLAAALATVNEFNEPNETILPISPKALILFNPVIDNSEAGYGYERVEPYWHQFSPLHNIAPGHPPTIAFLGTNDKYIPVTTGEAYRDKIRAVGAKAELYIYPEKQHGFFNRKRSVADFKDTVLKAHVFLENSLKP
;
A
#
# COMPACT_ATOMS: atom_id res chain seq x y z
N MET A 1 9.84 -18.77 18.20
CA MET A 1 10.92 -18.59 17.21
C MET A 1 10.85 -17.25 16.45
N GLN A 2 9.70 -16.61 16.32
CA GLN A 2 9.54 -15.32 15.63
C GLN A 2 10.20 -14.10 16.30
N THR A 3 10.30 -14.07 17.63
CA THR A 3 10.84 -12.92 18.39
C THR A 3 12.32 -12.61 18.15
N ARG A 4 13.14 -13.61 17.82
CA ARG A 4 14.60 -13.41 17.62
C ARG A 4 14.98 -12.79 16.27
N GLU A 5 14.17 -12.98 15.22
CA GLU A 5 14.44 -12.36 13.91
C GLU A 5 14.21 -10.85 13.93
N TYR A 6 13.24 -10.37 14.72
CA TYR A 6 12.96 -8.92 14.85
C TYR A 6 14.03 -8.17 15.66
N GLU A 7 14.72 -8.85 16.58
CA GLU A 7 15.82 -8.24 17.36
C GLU A 7 17.10 -8.03 16.53
N SER A 8 17.34 -8.85 15.50
CA SER A 8 18.51 -8.75 14.64
C SER A 8 18.46 -7.60 13.61
N LEU A 9 17.28 -7.08 13.29
CA LEU A 9 17.06 -5.93 12.38
C LEU A 9 17.16 -4.57 13.11
N GLY A 10 17.76 -4.53 14.24
CA GLY A 10 17.70 -3.68 15.40
C GLY A 10 18.24 -2.27 15.34
N ASN A 11 18.39 -1.53 14.25
CA ASN A 11 18.53 -0.08 14.32
C ASN A 11 17.78 0.57 13.16
N VAL A 12 16.47 0.82 13.37
CA VAL A 12 15.72 1.69 12.47
C VAL A 12 16.32 3.09 12.55
N CYS A 13 17.24 3.38 11.64
CA CYS A 13 17.83 4.71 11.50
C CYS A 13 16.80 5.64 10.86
N LEU A 14 16.10 6.41 11.68
CA LEU A 14 15.07 7.34 11.23
C LEU A 14 15.70 8.69 10.93
N ASN A 15 15.52 9.19 9.71
CA ASN A 15 15.80 10.59 9.41
C ASN A 15 14.86 11.50 10.22
N LEU A 16 15.33 12.71 10.58
CA LEU A 16 14.48 13.72 11.22
C LEU A 16 13.35 14.14 10.25
N GLU A 17 13.65 14.22 8.97
CA GLU A 17 12.69 14.55 7.91
C GLU A 17 13.00 13.70 6.66
N ALA A 18 12.13 12.75 6.35
CA ALA A 18 12.24 11.93 5.15
C ALA A 18 11.86 12.75 3.91
N LYS A 19 12.66 12.63 2.84
CA LYS A 19 12.43 13.30 1.54
C LYS A 19 12.69 12.33 0.40
N PRO A 20 11.88 12.37 -0.67
CA PRO A 20 12.15 11.57 -1.86
C PRO A 20 13.42 12.05 -2.57
N ASP A 21 14.14 11.12 -3.19
CA ASP A 21 15.30 11.44 -4.03
C ASP A 21 14.87 12.10 -5.33
N THR A 22 13.72 11.70 -5.86
CA THR A 22 13.19 12.20 -7.13
C THR A 22 11.66 12.25 -7.08
N ILE A 23 11.08 13.23 -7.78
CA ILE A 23 9.64 13.32 -8.04
C ILE A 23 9.44 13.23 -9.55
N ILE A 24 8.66 12.23 -10.00
CA ILE A 24 8.50 11.90 -11.42
C ILE A 24 7.01 11.97 -11.80
N PRO A 25 6.62 12.74 -12.82
CA PRO A 25 5.27 12.72 -13.31
C PRO A 25 4.94 11.37 -13.97
N TYR A 26 3.82 10.75 -13.60
CA TYR A 26 3.38 9.50 -14.20
C TYR A 26 2.07 9.61 -15.00
N LYS A 27 1.27 10.64 -14.70
CA LYS A 27 -0.03 10.85 -15.35
C LYS A 27 -0.40 12.33 -15.36
N THR A 28 -0.85 12.82 -16.51
CA THR A 28 -1.48 14.14 -16.63
C THR A 28 -2.98 13.94 -16.81
N THR A 29 -3.75 14.59 -15.96
CA THR A 29 -5.21 14.57 -15.99
C THR A 29 -5.75 15.96 -16.38
N SER A 30 -7.06 16.09 -16.53
CA SER A 30 -7.70 17.40 -16.71
C SER A 30 -7.51 18.32 -15.50
N GLU A 31 -7.38 17.73 -14.30
CA GLU A 31 -7.29 18.48 -13.05
C GLU A 31 -5.84 18.89 -12.74
N ARG A 32 -4.89 17.97 -12.91
CA ARG A 32 -3.47 18.20 -12.58
C ARG A 32 -2.55 17.09 -13.06
N THR A 33 -1.26 17.29 -12.94
CA THR A 33 -0.26 16.24 -13.08
C THR A 33 -0.09 15.50 -11.75
N LEU A 34 -0.10 14.16 -11.81
CA LEU A 34 0.11 13.26 -10.69
C LEU A 34 1.53 12.72 -10.71
N ASN A 35 2.17 12.63 -9.54
CA ASN A 35 3.58 12.33 -9.41
C ASN A 35 3.83 11.07 -8.56
N LEU A 36 4.96 10.43 -8.83
CA LEU A 36 5.60 9.41 -8.01
C LEU A 36 6.73 10.04 -7.22
N HIS A 37 6.72 9.87 -5.90
CA HIS A 37 7.76 10.34 -4.98
C HIS A 37 8.69 9.17 -4.70
N VAL A 38 9.82 9.11 -5.35
CA VAL A 38 10.72 7.95 -5.39
C VAL A 38 11.82 8.08 -4.33
N PHE A 39 11.96 7.04 -3.53
CA PHE A 39 13.05 6.80 -2.58
C PHE A 39 13.87 5.61 -3.11
N ASN A 40 15.07 5.85 -3.56
CA ASN A 40 15.90 4.84 -4.18
C ASN A 40 16.45 3.85 -3.14
N ALA A 41 16.51 2.59 -3.52
CA ALA A 41 17.07 1.54 -2.68
C ALA A 41 18.56 1.81 -2.37
N HIS A 42 18.93 1.74 -1.08
CA HIS A 42 20.31 1.82 -0.64
C HIS A 42 20.96 0.44 -0.62
N GLY A 43 22.28 0.39 -0.77
CA GLY A 43 23.05 -0.86 -0.62
C GLY A 43 22.87 -1.87 -1.75
N VAL A 44 22.13 -1.54 -2.80
CA VAL A 44 21.95 -2.39 -3.97
C VAL A 44 23.21 -2.34 -4.83
N ALA A 45 23.74 -3.50 -5.22
CA ALA A 45 24.94 -3.58 -6.04
C ALA A 45 24.73 -2.90 -7.42
N LYS A 46 25.81 -2.30 -7.96
CA LYS A 46 25.77 -1.67 -9.26
C LYS A 46 25.35 -2.69 -10.33
N ASN A 47 24.39 -2.32 -11.19
CA ASN A 47 23.78 -3.17 -12.22
C ASN A 47 22.85 -4.29 -11.71
N THR A 48 22.44 -4.26 -10.44
CA THR A 48 21.35 -5.11 -9.92
C THR A 48 20.06 -4.31 -9.85
N GLN A 49 18.94 -4.96 -10.12
CA GLN A 49 17.61 -4.37 -9.96
C GLN A 49 17.11 -4.64 -8.54
N SER A 50 16.61 -3.61 -7.86
CA SER A 50 16.00 -3.72 -6.53
C SER A 50 14.55 -4.23 -6.64
N PRO A 51 14.00 -4.85 -5.60
CA PRO A 51 12.56 -4.93 -5.43
C PRO A 51 11.96 -3.52 -5.27
N ALA A 52 10.67 -3.39 -5.52
CA ALA A 52 9.96 -2.13 -5.31
C ALA A 52 8.71 -2.28 -4.44
N LEU A 53 8.34 -1.17 -3.79
CA LEU A 53 7.11 -1.04 -3.00
C LEU A 53 6.41 0.27 -3.34
N LEU A 54 5.18 0.19 -3.89
CA LEU A 54 4.32 1.34 -4.06
C LEU A 54 3.49 1.55 -2.79
N LEU A 55 3.53 2.76 -2.24
CA LEU A 55 2.80 3.15 -1.04
C LEU A 55 1.74 4.22 -1.35
N PHE A 56 0.51 3.93 -0.94
CA PHE A 56 -0.63 4.84 -1.08
C PHE A 56 -1.02 5.42 0.28
N HIS A 57 -1.16 6.74 0.36
CA HIS A 57 -1.52 7.43 1.60
C HIS A 57 -3.01 7.26 1.97
N GLY A 58 -3.35 7.49 3.23
CA GLY A 58 -4.73 7.55 3.72
C GLY A 58 -5.39 8.90 3.46
N GLY A 59 -6.62 9.03 3.93
CA GLY A 59 -7.41 10.26 3.84
C GLY A 59 -8.79 10.08 3.21
N GLY A 60 -9.31 8.84 3.20
CA GLY A 60 -10.67 8.52 2.77
C GLY A 60 -10.96 8.84 1.30
N TRP A 61 -9.96 8.83 0.42
CA TRP A 61 -10.05 9.31 -0.98
C TRP A 61 -10.48 10.77 -1.12
N ASN A 62 -10.58 11.49 -0.01
CA ASN A 62 -11.01 12.91 0.02
C ASN A 62 -9.82 13.86 0.13
N SER A 63 -8.82 13.48 0.92
CA SER A 63 -7.70 14.34 1.30
C SER A 63 -6.43 13.52 1.54
N GLY A 64 -5.34 14.20 1.93
CA GLY A 64 -4.07 13.56 2.21
C GLY A 64 -2.99 13.94 1.21
N THR A 65 -1.80 13.44 1.43
CA THR A 65 -0.65 13.67 0.55
C THR A 65 0.32 12.49 0.64
N PRO A 66 1.18 12.26 -0.37
CA PRO A 66 2.23 11.24 -0.33
C PRO A 66 3.16 11.35 0.88
N LYS A 67 3.33 12.56 1.45
CA LYS A 67 4.17 12.81 2.64
C LYS A 67 3.78 11.95 3.84
N GLN A 68 2.52 11.48 3.91
CA GLN A 68 2.09 10.61 5.00
C GLN A 68 2.88 9.30 5.07
N MET A 69 3.34 8.79 3.91
CA MET A 69 4.05 7.52 3.82
C MET A 69 5.58 7.68 3.70
N TYR A 70 6.11 8.90 3.84
CA TYR A 70 7.54 9.15 3.64
C TYR A 70 8.43 8.46 4.68
N ASP A 71 7.99 8.42 5.95
CA ASP A 71 8.78 7.74 6.99
C ASP A 71 8.91 6.23 6.70
N GLN A 72 7.84 5.59 6.23
CA GLN A 72 7.86 4.20 5.79
C GLN A 72 8.71 4.04 4.52
N ALA A 73 8.57 4.96 3.55
CA ALA A 73 9.32 4.91 2.30
C ALA A 73 10.83 5.03 2.53
N ASP A 74 11.26 5.97 3.36
CA ASP A 74 12.67 6.14 3.76
C ASP A 74 13.22 4.89 4.46
N TYR A 75 12.41 4.29 5.35
CA TYR A 75 12.80 3.06 6.02
C TYR A 75 13.05 1.90 5.04
N PHE A 76 12.11 1.62 4.15
CA PHE A 76 12.25 0.52 3.19
C PHE A 76 13.35 0.79 2.15
N ALA A 77 13.51 2.03 1.71
CA ALA A 77 14.59 2.41 0.79
C ALA A 77 15.98 2.18 1.40
N LYS A 78 16.18 2.54 2.68
CA LYS A 78 17.43 2.26 3.42
C LYS A 78 17.70 0.76 3.58
N ASN A 79 16.67 -0.06 3.45
CA ASN A 79 16.77 -1.52 3.53
C ASN A 79 16.67 -2.20 2.15
N GLY A 80 17.08 -1.51 1.08
CA GLY A 80 17.28 -2.12 -0.24
C GLY A 80 16.04 -2.27 -1.10
N ILE A 81 14.91 -1.62 -0.75
CA ILE A 81 13.65 -1.68 -1.51
C ILE A 81 13.36 -0.29 -2.09
N THR A 82 13.43 -0.11 -3.40
CA THR A 82 12.97 1.15 -4.02
C THR A 82 11.52 1.40 -3.66
N THR A 83 11.26 2.49 -2.92
CA THR A 83 9.93 2.76 -2.40
C THR A 83 9.35 4.02 -3.02
N ILE A 84 8.10 3.94 -3.46
CA ILE A 84 7.44 4.97 -4.23
C ILE A 84 6.16 5.37 -3.52
N SER A 85 6.11 6.59 -2.98
CA SER A 85 4.87 7.14 -2.45
C SER A 85 4.10 7.84 -3.57
N VAL A 86 2.84 7.45 -3.78
CA VAL A 86 2.06 7.74 -4.98
C VAL A 86 1.07 8.87 -4.73
N GLU A 87 1.03 9.87 -5.62
CA GLU A 87 -0.09 10.80 -5.73
C GLU A 87 -1.25 10.15 -6.49
N TYR A 88 -2.47 10.44 -6.07
CA TYR A 88 -3.70 10.05 -6.77
C TYR A 88 -4.76 11.13 -6.60
N ARG A 89 -5.76 11.19 -7.47
CA ARG A 89 -6.84 12.20 -7.39
C ARG A 89 -7.70 11.99 -6.14
N LEU A 90 -8.15 13.12 -5.58
CA LEU A 90 -8.85 13.23 -4.32
C LEU A 90 -10.10 14.08 -4.48
N TYR A 91 -11.18 13.73 -3.77
CA TYR A 91 -12.44 14.47 -3.88
C TYR A 91 -12.29 15.96 -3.57
N ASN A 92 -11.63 16.32 -2.47
CA ASN A 92 -11.52 17.74 -2.03
C ASN A 92 -10.60 18.59 -2.91
N ILE A 93 -9.79 17.98 -3.76
CA ILE A 93 -8.84 18.69 -4.64
C ILE A 93 -9.33 18.61 -6.08
N ASP A 94 -9.70 17.42 -6.51
CA ASP A 94 -9.93 17.10 -7.92
C ASP A 94 -11.42 16.85 -8.22
N ASN A 95 -12.28 16.93 -7.20
CA ASN A 95 -13.74 16.67 -7.28
C ASN A 95 -14.07 15.31 -7.92
N THR A 96 -13.30 14.28 -7.59
CA THR A 96 -13.43 12.95 -8.20
C THR A 96 -13.91 11.90 -7.20
N PRO A 97 -14.74 10.91 -7.62
CA PRO A 97 -15.19 9.83 -6.76
C PRO A 97 -14.09 8.81 -6.48
N PRO A 98 -14.21 7.97 -5.42
CA PRO A 98 -13.19 7.00 -5.00
C PRO A 98 -12.69 6.04 -6.10
N ARG A 99 -13.54 5.66 -7.05
CA ARG A 99 -13.13 4.81 -8.18
C ARG A 99 -12.04 5.45 -9.06
N VAL A 100 -12.00 6.78 -9.13
CA VAL A 100 -10.96 7.51 -9.88
C VAL A 100 -9.61 7.43 -9.17
N SER A 101 -9.59 7.48 -7.84
CA SER A 101 -8.37 7.21 -7.07
C SER A 101 -7.81 5.81 -7.36
N LEU A 102 -8.69 4.80 -7.53
CA LEU A 102 -8.27 3.44 -7.91
C LEU A 102 -7.73 3.38 -9.34
N MET A 103 -8.35 4.10 -10.28
CA MET A 103 -7.83 4.22 -11.66
C MET A 103 -6.41 4.79 -11.66
N ASP A 104 -6.15 5.81 -10.85
CA ASP A 104 -4.82 6.42 -10.73
C ASP A 104 -3.82 5.47 -10.07
N ALA A 105 -4.21 4.73 -9.04
CA ALA A 105 -3.36 3.71 -8.43
C ALA A 105 -2.93 2.61 -9.43
N LYS A 106 -3.87 2.17 -10.28
CA LYS A 106 -3.59 1.23 -11.36
C LYS A 106 -2.66 1.81 -12.43
N SER A 107 -2.89 3.06 -12.81
CA SER A 107 -2.01 3.78 -13.75
C SER A 107 -0.59 3.90 -13.19
N ALA A 108 -0.44 4.24 -11.90
CA ALA A 108 0.86 4.34 -11.24
C ALA A 108 1.60 2.99 -11.25
N PHE A 109 0.91 1.90 -10.89
CA PHE A 109 1.51 0.57 -10.89
C PHE A 109 1.99 0.16 -12.30
N ARG A 110 1.15 0.37 -13.32
CA ARG A 110 1.51 0.10 -14.72
C ARG A 110 2.65 0.98 -15.22
N TRP A 111 2.68 2.24 -14.80
CA TRP A 111 3.78 3.14 -15.13
C TRP A 111 5.11 2.62 -14.58
N VAL A 112 5.12 2.16 -13.31
CA VAL A 112 6.32 1.57 -12.69
C VAL A 112 6.73 0.28 -13.42
N LEU A 113 5.79 -0.60 -13.79
CA LEU A 113 6.09 -1.78 -14.61
C LEU A 113 6.75 -1.42 -15.94
N LYS A 114 6.20 -0.45 -16.67
CA LYS A 114 6.73 0.00 -17.97
C LYS A 114 8.11 0.63 -17.87
N ASN A 115 8.39 1.32 -16.77
CA ASN A 115 9.63 2.08 -16.56
C ASN A 115 10.57 1.43 -15.53
N ALA A 116 10.38 0.15 -15.23
CA ALA A 116 11.13 -0.58 -14.21
C ALA A 116 12.66 -0.50 -14.44
N ALA A 117 13.11 -0.66 -15.67
CA ALA A 117 14.53 -0.55 -16.02
C ALA A 117 15.11 0.85 -15.72
N GLN A 118 14.36 1.92 -16.02
CA GLN A 118 14.76 3.30 -15.73
C GLN A 118 14.86 3.55 -14.22
N LEU A 119 13.98 2.92 -13.43
CA LEU A 119 13.97 3.02 -11.98
C LEU A 119 14.98 2.09 -11.29
N GLY A 120 15.69 1.22 -12.03
CA GLY A 120 16.54 0.18 -11.45
C GLY A 120 15.75 -0.87 -10.66
N VAL A 121 14.49 -1.12 -11.01
CA VAL A 121 13.56 -2.00 -10.32
C VAL A 121 13.38 -3.31 -11.09
N ASN A 122 13.27 -4.42 -10.37
CA ASN A 122 12.86 -5.70 -10.93
C ASN A 122 11.33 -5.73 -11.07
N PRO A 123 10.76 -5.80 -12.29
CA PRO A 123 9.32 -5.77 -12.51
C PRO A 123 8.58 -6.99 -11.91
N GLU A 124 9.28 -8.11 -11.68
CA GLU A 124 8.72 -9.30 -11.05
C GLU A 124 8.64 -9.21 -9.51
N LEU A 125 9.28 -8.19 -8.91
CA LEU A 125 9.40 -8.03 -7.46
C LEU A 125 8.79 -6.69 -7.01
N ILE A 126 7.58 -6.37 -7.47
CA ILE A 126 6.87 -5.15 -7.09
C ILE A 126 5.75 -5.49 -6.11
N ALA A 127 5.84 -4.96 -4.89
CA ALA A 127 4.80 -5.00 -3.87
C ALA A 127 3.96 -3.72 -3.87
N ALA A 128 2.80 -3.79 -3.24
CA ALA A 128 1.96 -2.63 -2.99
C ALA A 128 1.60 -2.54 -1.51
N GLY A 129 1.39 -1.33 -1.02
CA GLY A 129 0.98 -1.12 0.35
C GLY A 129 0.31 0.23 0.54
N GLY A 130 -0.21 0.46 1.73
CA GLY A 130 -0.81 1.75 2.02
C GLY A 130 -1.61 1.78 3.31
N ALA A 131 -2.10 2.97 3.62
CA ALA A 131 -2.79 3.28 4.86
C ALA A 131 -4.26 3.63 4.62
N SER A 132 -5.19 3.04 5.41
CA SER A 132 -6.61 3.42 5.36
C SER A 132 -7.18 3.31 3.92
N ALA A 133 -7.65 4.39 3.33
CA ALA A 133 -8.06 4.45 1.92
C ALA A 133 -6.92 4.07 0.94
N GLY A 134 -5.66 4.40 1.26
CA GLY A 134 -4.49 3.92 0.50
C GLY A 134 -4.25 2.42 0.64
N GLY A 135 -4.55 1.86 1.81
CA GLY A 135 -4.58 0.41 2.02
C GLY A 135 -5.66 -0.27 1.16
N HIS A 136 -6.81 0.39 0.97
CA HIS A 136 -7.82 -0.05 0.00
C HIS A 136 -7.25 -0.07 -1.42
N LEU A 137 -6.62 1.04 -1.86
CA LEU A 137 -6.05 1.11 -3.22
C LEU A 137 -5.05 -0.03 -3.46
N ALA A 138 -4.15 -0.27 -2.49
CA ALA A 138 -3.19 -1.38 -2.58
C ALA A 138 -3.87 -2.75 -2.65
N ALA A 139 -4.87 -3.03 -1.80
CA ALA A 139 -5.63 -4.27 -1.81
C ALA A 139 -6.43 -4.44 -3.11
N ALA A 140 -7.04 -3.35 -3.62
CA ALA A 140 -7.81 -3.35 -4.85
C ALA A 140 -6.95 -3.61 -6.10
N LEU A 141 -5.66 -3.28 -6.09
CA LEU A 141 -4.73 -3.68 -7.18
C LEU A 141 -4.69 -5.20 -7.38
N ALA A 142 -4.91 -5.98 -6.32
CA ALA A 142 -4.88 -7.43 -6.36
C ALA A 142 -6.26 -8.08 -6.53
N THR A 143 -7.35 -7.34 -6.28
CA THR A 143 -8.69 -7.94 -6.17
C THR A 143 -9.71 -7.36 -7.13
N VAL A 144 -9.50 -6.15 -7.65
CA VAL A 144 -10.47 -5.43 -8.47
C VAL A 144 -9.99 -5.32 -9.91
N ASN A 145 -10.70 -5.94 -10.84
CA ASN A 145 -10.37 -5.90 -12.27
C ASN A 145 -10.92 -4.64 -12.98
N GLU A 146 -12.03 -4.11 -12.49
CA GLU A 146 -12.73 -2.95 -13.02
C GLU A 146 -11.96 -1.64 -12.73
N PHE A 147 -12.52 -0.52 -13.14
CA PHE A 147 -11.97 0.83 -12.90
C PHE A 147 -10.56 1.01 -13.47
N ASN A 148 -10.42 0.77 -14.76
CA ASN A 148 -9.21 1.09 -15.52
C ASN A 148 -9.37 2.42 -16.24
N GLU A 149 -8.26 3.12 -16.47
CA GLU A 149 -8.27 4.35 -17.26
C GLU A 149 -8.65 4.03 -18.72
N PRO A 150 -9.63 4.74 -19.33
CA PRO A 150 -10.23 4.35 -20.63
C PRO A 150 -9.24 4.21 -21.79
N ASN A 151 -8.21 5.01 -21.85
CA ASN A 151 -7.25 5.05 -22.96
C ASN A 151 -5.86 4.48 -22.60
N GLU A 152 -5.76 3.76 -21.48
CA GLU A 152 -4.51 3.20 -21.04
C GLU A 152 -4.33 1.75 -21.53
N THR A 153 -3.15 1.41 -21.99
CA THR A 153 -2.82 0.01 -22.30
C THR A 153 -2.92 -0.82 -21.01
N ILE A 154 -3.86 -1.74 -20.98
CA ILE A 154 -4.09 -2.61 -19.82
C ILE A 154 -2.98 -3.67 -19.75
N LEU A 155 -1.96 -3.41 -18.95
CA LEU A 155 -1.04 -4.44 -18.50
C LEU A 155 -1.63 -5.12 -17.26
N PRO A 156 -1.46 -6.44 -17.11
CA PRO A 156 -1.84 -7.14 -15.88
C PRO A 156 -1.16 -6.50 -14.66
N ILE A 157 -1.93 -6.31 -13.60
CA ILE A 157 -1.43 -5.85 -12.31
C ILE A 157 -1.40 -7.04 -11.38
N SER A 158 -0.24 -7.37 -10.86
CA SER A 158 -0.04 -8.47 -9.92
C SER A 158 1.00 -8.06 -8.89
N PRO A 159 0.60 -7.37 -7.81
CA PRO A 159 1.51 -7.09 -6.71
C PRO A 159 2.06 -8.40 -6.12
N LYS A 160 3.36 -8.47 -5.92
CA LYS A 160 4.02 -9.66 -5.37
C LYS A 160 3.69 -9.90 -3.89
N ALA A 161 3.36 -8.82 -3.18
CA ALA A 161 2.92 -8.83 -1.78
C ALA A 161 2.11 -7.57 -1.46
N LEU A 162 1.31 -7.63 -0.39
CA LEU A 162 0.56 -6.48 0.12
C LEU A 162 0.96 -6.16 1.57
N ILE A 163 1.15 -4.86 1.87
CA ILE A 163 1.39 -4.33 3.22
C ILE A 163 0.31 -3.31 3.56
N LEU A 164 -0.55 -3.63 4.51
CA LEU A 164 -1.78 -2.89 4.76
C LEU A 164 -1.82 -2.33 6.19
N PHE A 165 -1.76 -1.01 6.32
CA PHE A 165 -1.86 -0.30 7.59
C PHE A 165 -3.30 0.19 7.81
N ASN A 166 -4.00 -0.35 8.81
CA ASN A 166 -5.42 -0.09 9.08
C ASN A 166 -6.26 0.10 7.79
N PRO A 167 -6.24 -0.87 6.87
CA PRO A 167 -6.78 -0.70 5.54
C PRO A 167 -8.31 -0.63 5.53
N VAL A 168 -8.88 0.20 4.67
CA VAL A 168 -10.26 0.00 4.24
C VAL A 168 -10.28 -1.21 3.30
N ILE A 169 -11.01 -2.24 3.64
CA ILE A 169 -11.12 -3.48 2.86
C ILE A 169 -12.55 -3.93 2.62
N ASP A 170 -13.49 -3.36 3.37
CA ASP A 170 -14.92 -3.57 3.20
C ASP A 170 -15.60 -2.24 2.88
N ASN A 171 -16.32 -2.21 1.76
CA ASN A 171 -17.10 -1.06 1.30
C ASN A 171 -18.59 -1.42 1.17
N SER A 172 -19.03 -2.54 1.73
CA SER A 172 -20.45 -2.90 1.82
C SER A 172 -21.22 -1.90 2.70
N GLU A 173 -22.53 -2.06 2.80
CA GLU A 173 -23.40 -1.21 3.63
C GLU A 173 -22.91 -1.10 5.09
N ALA A 174 -22.29 -2.16 5.62
CA ALA A 174 -21.67 -2.18 6.95
C ALA A 174 -20.22 -1.66 6.97
N GLY A 175 -19.62 -1.43 5.80
CA GLY A 175 -18.23 -1.06 5.62
C GLY A 175 -17.99 0.44 5.56
N TYR A 176 -16.71 0.82 5.41
CA TYR A 176 -16.31 2.22 5.34
C TYR A 176 -16.60 2.85 4.00
N GLY A 177 -17.28 3.98 4.00
CA GLY A 177 -17.48 4.84 2.84
C GLY A 177 -18.49 4.32 1.83
N TYR A 178 -19.39 3.43 2.25
CA TYR A 178 -20.46 2.88 1.42
C TYR A 178 -21.23 3.97 0.67
N GLU A 179 -21.62 5.03 1.36
CA GLU A 179 -22.38 6.17 0.81
C GLU A 179 -21.73 6.86 -0.39
N ARG A 180 -20.43 6.68 -0.57
CA ARG A 180 -19.65 7.28 -1.68
C ARG A 180 -19.43 6.31 -2.84
N VAL A 181 -19.68 5.03 -2.61
CA VAL A 181 -19.42 3.97 -3.58
C VAL A 181 -20.63 3.08 -3.83
N GLU A 182 -21.78 3.38 -3.20
CA GLU A 182 -23.01 2.59 -3.25
C GLU A 182 -23.34 2.00 -4.63
N PRO A 183 -23.31 2.75 -5.74
CA PRO A 183 -23.66 2.21 -7.06
C PRO A 183 -22.71 1.13 -7.59
N TYR A 184 -21.51 1.01 -7.00
CA TYR A 184 -20.45 0.11 -7.48
C TYR A 184 -19.64 -0.55 -6.35
N TRP A 185 -20.15 -0.51 -5.12
CA TRP A 185 -19.39 -0.99 -3.94
C TRP A 185 -18.93 -2.43 -4.08
N HIS A 186 -19.76 -3.29 -4.67
CA HIS A 186 -19.46 -4.71 -4.80
C HIS A 186 -18.21 -4.96 -5.65
N GLN A 187 -18.09 -4.27 -6.79
CA GLN A 187 -16.90 -4.35 -7.64
C GLN A 187 -15.69 -3.61 -7.03
N PHE A 188 -15.92 -2.69 -6.09
CA PHE A 188 -14.88 -1.83 -5.52
C PHE A 188 -14.28 -2.38 -4.22
N SER A 189 -15.01 -3.20 -3.47
CA SER A 189 -14.65 -3.70 -2.14
C SER A 189 -13.65 -4.86 -2.21
N PRO A 190 -12.39 -4.71 -1.71
CA PRO A 190 -11.39 -5.78 -1.76
C PRO A 190 -11.84 -7.08 -1.10
N LEU A 191 -12.50 -7.00 0.07
CA LEU A 191 -12.99 -8.16 0.81
C LEU A 191 -13.94 -9.05 -0.01
N HIS A 192 -14.69 -8.45 -0.93
CA HIS A 192 -15.72 -9.14 -1.71
C HIS A 192 -15.19 -9.70 -3.04
N ASN A 193 -13.95 -9.34 -3.42
CA ASN A 193 -13.33 -9.70 -4.68
C ASN A 193 -12.04 -10.54 -4.52
N ILE A 194 -11.84 -11.17 -3.35
CA ILE A 194 -10.72 -12.09 -3.13
C ILE A 194 -10.93 -13.35 -3.98
N ALA A 195 -9.91 -13.75 -4.74
CA ALA A 195 -9.92 -14.90 -5.63
C ALA A 195 -8.59 -15.71 -5.51
N PRO A 196 -8.55 -16.95 -6.02
CA PRO A 196 -7.30 -17.71 -6.14
C PRO A 196 -6.21 -16.91 -6.87
N GLY A 197 -4.96 -17.03 -6.41
CA GLY A 197 -3.86 -16.23 -6.90
C GLY A 197 -3.66 -14.89 -6.16
N HIS A 198 -4.44 -14.65 -5.09
CA HIS A 198 -4.24 -13.49 -4.22
C HIS A 198 -2.81 -13.46 -3.68
N PRO A 199 -2.12 -12.29 -3.68
CA PRO A 199 -0.75 -12.20 -3.18
C PRO A 199 -0.66 -12.38 -1.66
N PRO A 200 0.49 -12.84 -1.13
CA PRO A 200 0.76 -12.80 0.30
C PRO A 200 0.47 -11.41 0.87
N THR A 201 -0.22 -11.37 2.02
CA THR A 201 -0.69 -10.12 2.61
C THR A 201 -0.37 -10.05 4.11
N ILE A 202 0.16 -8.90 4.55
CA ILE A 202 0.28 -8.55 5.98
C ILE A 202 -0.58 -7.32 6.27
N ALA A 203 -1.34 -7.35 7.36
CA ALA A 203 -2.19 -6.24 7.78
C ALA A 203 -2.00 -5.91 9.28
N PHE A 204 -2.16 -4.63 9.62
CA PHE A 204 -2.03 -4.10 10.97
C PHE A 204 -3.27 -3.34 11.37
N LEU A 205 -3.94 -3.71 12.48
CA LEU A 205 -5.16 -3.08 12.98
C LEU A 205 -5.08 -2.78 14.48
N GLY A 206 -5.67 -1.67 14.88
CA GLY A 206 -5.84 -1.31 16.29
C GLY A 206 -7.23 -1.69 16.82
N THR A 207 -7.32 -2.14 18.08
CA THR A 207 -8.63 -2.52 18.67
C THR A 207 -9.56 -1.35 18.94
N ASN A 208 -9.02 -0.12 19.03
CA ASN A 208 -9.80 1.12 19.23
C ASN A 208 -9.95 1.92 17.92
N ASP A 209 -9.75 1.26 16.77
CA ASP A 209 -10.04 1.87 15.47
C ASP A 209 -11.57 2.04 15.30
N LYS A 210 -12.01 3.29 15.13
CA LYS A 210 -13.43 3.63 15.00
C LYS A 210 -13.97 3.46 13.58
N TYR A 211 -13.07 3.25 12.60
CA TYR A 211 -13.42 3.17 11.18
C TYR A 211 -13.36 1.74 10.66
N ILE A 212 -12.37 0.98 11.12
CA ILE A 212 -12.09 -0.38 10.61
C ILE A 212 -12.10 -1.35 11.79
N PRO A 213 -13.22 -2.07 12.00
CA PRO A 213 -13.30 -3.08 13.04
C PRO A 213 -12.29 -4.21 12.84
N VAL A 214 -11.75 -4.73 13.93
CA VAL A 214 -10.83 -5.90 13.89
C VAL A 214 -11.47 -7.08 13.18
N THR A 215 -12.76 -7.32 13.39
CA THR A 215 -13.53 -8.39 12.75
C THR A 215 -13.50 -8.33 11.21
N THR A 216 -13.44 -7.13 10.63
CA THR A 216 -13.29 -6.94 9.18
C THR A 216 -11.91 -7.43 8.70
N GLY A 217 -10.86 -7.13 9.48
CA GLY A 217 -9.50 -7.63 9.20
C GLY A 217 -9.37 -9.14 9.35
N GLU A 218 -10.05 -9.72 10.34
CA GLU A 218 -10.10 -11.16 10.54
C GLU A 218 -10.81 -11.85 9.37
N ALA A 219 -11.97 -11.34 8.94
CA ALA A 219 -12.69 -11.85 7.78
C ALA A 219 -11.85 -11.77 6.49
N TYR A 220 -11.11 -10.67 6.31
CA TYR A 220 -10.21 -10.50 5.15
C TYR A 220 -9.07 -11.53 5.16
N ARG A 221 -8.38 -11.67 6.29
CA ARG A 221 -7.34 -12.69 6.49
C ARG A 221 -7.86 -14.10 6.19
N ASP A 222 -9.03 -14.45 6.71
CA ASP A 222 -9.58 -15.79 6.61
C ASP A 222 -10.02 -16.11 5.18
N LYS A 223 -10.60 -15.14 4.46
CA LYS A 223 -10.91 -15.29 3.03
C LYS A 223 -9.65 -15.47 2.17
N ILE A 224 -8.58 -14.70 2.43
CA ILE A 224 -7.29 -14.87 1.73
C ILE A 224 -6.74 -16.29 1.96
N ARG A 225 -6.77 -16.77 3.19
CA ARG A 225 -6.33 -18.12 3.53
C ARG A 225 -7.20 -19.20 2.88
N ALA A 226 -8.49 -18.98 2.79
CA ALA A 226 -9.43 -19.90 2.15
C ALA A 226 -9.17 -20.12 0.64
N VAL A 227 -8.58 -19.13 -0.04
CA VAL A 227 -8.15 -19.26 -1.43
C VAL A 227 -6.70 -19.75 -1.59
N GLY A 228 -6.07 -20.20 -0.48
CA GLY A 228 -4.73 -20.80 -0.47
C GLY A 228 -3.58 -19.80 -0.38
N ALA A 229 -3.85 -18.51 -0.15
CA ALA A 229 -2.80 -17.50 -0.04
C ALA A 229 -2.37 -17.26 1.42
N LYS A 230 -1.14 -16.75 1.60
CA LYS A 230 -0.61 -16.40 2.93
C LYS A 230 -1.21 -15.07 3.39
N ALA A 231 -1.76 -15.04 4.62
CA ALA A 231 -2.21 -13.80 5.25
C ALA A 231 -1.80 -13.75 6.72
N GLU A 232 -1.22 -12.62 7.11
CA GLU A 232 -0.84 -12.29 8.48
C GLU A 232 -1.64 -11.06 8.94
N LEU A 233 -2.22 -11.12 10.14
CA LEU A 233 -2.93 -10.00 10.75
C LEU A 233 -2.36 -9.77 12.14
N TYR A 234 -1.86 -8.56 12.37
CA TYR A 234 -1.37 -8.09 13.66
C TYR A 234 -2.37 -7.12 14.27
N ILE A 235 -2.85 -7.46 15.45
CA ILE A 235 -3.82 -6.67 16.22
C ILE A 235 -3.10 -5.96 17.35
N TYR A 236 -3.27 -4.65 17.44
CA TYR A 236 -2.63 -3.78 18.43
C TYR A 236 -3.68 -3.33 19.46
N PRO A 237 -3.56 -3.81 20.73
CA PRO A 237 -4.49 -3.44 21.78
C PRO A 237 -4.53 -1.92 22.02
N GLU A 238 -5.72 -1.38 22.19
CA GLU A 238 -6.00 0.02 22.52
C GLU A 238 -5.55 1.05 21.46
N LYS A 239 -4.99 0.62 20.32
CA LYS A 239 -4.54 1.54 19.29
C LYS A 239 -5.71 2.00 18.40
N GLN A 240 -5.67 3.30 18.10
CA GLN A 240 -6.62 3.97 17.22
C GLN A 240 -6.18 3.95 15.76
N HIS A 241 -7.08 4.37 14.86
CA HIS A 241 -6.77 4.57 13.44
C HIS A 241 -5.52 5.44 13.23
N GLY A 242 -4.57 5.00 12.43
CA GLY A 242 -3.32 5.71 12.13
C GLY A 242 -2.23 5.56 13.20
N PHE A 243 -2.33 4.61 14.12
CA PHE A 243 -1.35 4.37 15.20
C PHE A 243 0.08 4.13 14.69
N PHE A 244 0.22 3.50 13.53
CA PHE A 244 1.49 3.18 12.86
C PHE A 244 2.26 4.41 12.35
N ASN A 245 1.66 5.60 12.36
CA ASN A 245 2.36 6.82 11.94
C ASN A 245 3.41 7.21 12.99
N ARG A 246 4.64 7.47 12.55
CA ARG A 246 5.76 7.87 13.41
C ARG A 246 5.43 9.05 14.32
N LYS A 247 4.70 10.05 13.82
CA LYS A 247 4.27 11.23 14.58
C LYS A 247 3.30 10.90 15.72
N ARG A 248 2.63 9.74 15.67
CA ARG A 248 1.73 9.28 16.73
C ARG A 248 2.43 8.39 17.74
N SER A 249 3.26 7.47 17.25
CA SER A 249 4.01 6.52 18.08
C SER A 249 5.24 6.04 17.33
N VAL A 250 6.42 6.40 17.82
CA VAL A 250 7.69 5.90 17.27
C VAL A 250 7.82 4.38 17.49
N ALA A 251 7.34 3.87 18.63
CA ALA A 251 7.41 2.45 18.95
C ALA A 251 6.53 1.62 17.99
N ASP A 252 5.28 2.02 17.79
CA ASP A 252 4.37 1.32 16.88
C ASP A 252 4.81 1.43 15.43
N PHE A 253 5.34 2.60 15.02
CA PHE A 253 5.97 2.75 13.70
C PHE A 253 7.09 1.74 13.50
N LYS A 254 8.05 1.69 14.43
CA LYS A 254 9.18 0.75 14.35
C LYS A 254 8.72 -0.70 14.28
N ASP A 255 7.80 -1.09 15.13
CA ASP A 255 7.29 -2.45 15.18
C ASP A 255 6.57 -2.85 13.89
N THR A 256 5.71 -1.97 13.35
CA THR A 256 4.99 -2.26 12.11
C THR A 256 5.89 -2.31 10.89
N VAL A 257 6.88 -1.41 10.76
CA VAL A 257 7.80 -1.46 9.61
C VAL A 257 8.76 -2.63 9.68
N LEU A 258 9.20 -3.05 10.88
CA LEU A 258 10.03 -4.25 11.05
C LEU A 258 9.29 -5.51 10.64
N LYS A 259 8.06 -5.71 11.12
CA LYS A 259 7.22 -6.84 10.71
C LYS A 259 6.95 -6.87 9.21
N ALA A 260 6.62 -5.70 8.64
CA ALA A 260 6.42 -5.56 7.21
C ALA A 260 7.70 -5.85 6.41
N HIS A 261 8.86 -5.45 6.91
CA HIS A 261 10.15 -5.73 6.28
C HIS A 261 10.44 -7.23 6.21
N VAL A 262 10.38 -7.93 7.34
CA VAL A 262 10.57 -9.40 7.39
C VAL A 262 9.59 -10.11 6.47
N PHE A 263 8.35 -9.65 6.43
CA PHE A 263 7.34 -10.20 5.54
C PHE A 263 7.71 -9.99 4.06
N LEU A 264 8.19 -8.79 3.68
CA LEU A 264 8.64 -8.48 2.31
C LEU A 264 9.87 -9.30 1.92
N GLU A 265 10.88 -9.40 2.78
CA GLU A 265 12.07 -10.23 2.52
C GLU A 265 11.70 -11.67 2.17
N ASN A 266 10.67 -12.22 2.82
CA ASN A 266 10.18 -13.56 2.54
C ASN A 266 9.32 -13.67 1.29
N SER A 267 8.64 -12.58 0.89
CA SER A 267 7.69 -12.56 -0.22
C SER A 267 8.31 -12.09 -1.54
N LEU A 268 9.38 -11.29 -1.49
CA LEU A 268 10.08 -10.70 -2.65
C LEU A 268 11.36 -11.45 -3.01
N LYS A 269 11.46 -12.71 -2.63
CA LYS A 269 12.55 -13.57 -3.11
C LYS A 269 12.31 -13.95 -4.57
N PRO A 270 13.38 -13.98 -5.40
CA PRO A 270 13.31 -14.45 -6.78
C PRO A 270 12.78 -15.87 -6.90
#